data_2f5930fbc29871c83820e34dc3aa878c
#
_entry.id   2f5930fbc29871c83820e34dc3aa878c
#
_cell.length_a   1.000
_cell.length_b   1.000
_cell.length_c   1.000
_cell.angle_alpha   90.00
_cell.angle_beta   90.00
_cell.angle_gamma   90.00
#
_symmetry.space_group_name_H-M   'P 1'
#
loop_
_entity.id
_entity.type
_entity.pdbx_description
1 polymer ?
#
loop_
_entity_poly.entity_id
_entity_poly.type
_entity_poly.pdbx_seq_one_letter_code
_entity_poly.pdbx_strand_id
1 'polypeptide(L)'
;MEDSQIIAFLFQRSEQAIRAIQEKYGGLCRSIVSNILPDSRDVDECISDTYLRVWRSIPPQHPDRLDSYIARVARNAALDRHDYNRAFMRNSALTLAYEELEYALPSRDGCLDAVMFRTFLNHFLRSQKKDARIMFIRRYWYGDSIQQIAAAFGCGDEKVKSSLFRTRNKLRDAMIKEGIYL
;
A
#
# COMPACT_ATOMS: atom_id res chain seq x y z
N MET A 1 -18.22 9.75 -10.26
CA MET A 1 -19.18 8.81 -9.60
C MET A 1 -18.78 8.64 -8.14
N GLU A 2 -19.72 8.56 -7.22
CA GLU A 2 -19.48 8.39 -5.79
C GLU A 2 -19.13 6.92 -5.46
N ASP A 3 -18.33 6.70 -4.40
CA ASP A 3 -17.86 5.36 -4.01
C ASP A 3 -18.99 4.41 -3.65
N SER A 4 -20.03 4.93 -3.00
CA SER A 4 -21.24 4.16 -2.66
C SER A 4 -21.94 3.61 -3.89
N GLN A 5 -21.98 4.35 -5.00
CA GLN A 5 -22.55 3.91 -6.27
C GLN A 5 -21.70 2.82 -6.91
N ILE A 6 -20.36 2.97 -6.86
CA ILE A 6 -19.42 1.96 -7.39
C ILE A 6 -19.59 0.65 -6.61
N ILE A 7 -19.67 0.73 -5.28
CA ILE A 7 -19.88 -0.43 -4.41
C ILE A 7 -21.22 -1.09 -4.75
N ALA A 8 -22.30 -0.32 -4.93
CA ALA A 8 -23.60 -0.86 -5.32
C ALA A 8 -23.54 -1.61 -6.66
N PHE A 9 -22.83 -1.08 -7.66
CA PHE A 9 -22.63 -1.77 -8.93
C PHE A 9 -21.79 -3.07 -8.79
N LEU A 10 -20.81 -3.08 -7.90
CA LEU A 10 -20.04 -4.30 -7.59
C LEU A 10 -20.94 -5.38 -6.96
N PHE A 11 -21.82 -4.99 -6.04
CA PHE A 11 -22.79 -5.92 -5.44
C PHE A 11 -23.79 -6.46 -6.46
N GLN A 12 -24.22 -5.64 -7.43
CA GLN A 12 -25.10 -6.04 -8.52
C GLN A 12 -24.38 -6.82 -9.63
N ARG A 13 -23.07 -7.03 -9.52
CA ARG A 13 -22.25 -7.65 -10.59
C ARG A 13 -22.40 -6.93 -11.95
N SER A 14 -22.56 -5.61 -11.92
CA SER A 14 -22.64 -4.79 -13.12
C SER A 14 -21.27 -4.42 -13.64
N GLU A 15 -20.98 -4.69 -14.91
CA GLU A 15 -19.71 -4.32 -15.56
C GLU A 15 -19.41 -2.82 -15.51
N GLN A 16 -20.44 -1.99 -15.29
CA GLN A 16 -20.28 -0.56 -15.08
C GLN A 16 -19.37 -0.23 -13.88
N ALA A 17 -19.31 -1.12 -12.86
CA ALA A 17 -18.43 -0.96 -11.73
C ALA A 17 -16.95 -0.93 -12.16
N ILE A 18 -16.54 -1.83 -13.07
CA ILE A 18 -15.15 -1.90 -13.55
C ILE A 18 -14.77 -0.61 -14.28
N ARG A 19 -15.64 -0.12 -15.16
CA ARG A 19 -15.42 1.14 -15.88
C ARG A 19 -15.30 2.31 -14.92
N ALA A 20 -16.19 2.39 -13.92
CA ALA A 20 -16.17 3.45 -12.92
C ALA A 20 -14.90 3.41 -12.04
N ILE A 21 -14.44 2.22 -11.66
CA ILE A 21 -13.16 2.05 -10.95
C ILE A 21 -12.00 2.49 -11.82
N GLN A 22 -11.98 2.12 -13.09
CA GLN A 22 -10.94 2.47 -14.02
C GLN A 22 -10.85 3.98 -14.23
N GLU A 23 -11.98 4.65 -14.43
CA GLU A 23 -12.05 6.10 -14.60
C GLU A 23 -11.61 6.85 -13.32
N LYS A 24 -12.10 6.43 -12.16
CA LYS A 24 -11.86 7.15 -10.91
C LYS A 24 -10.51 6.81 -10.27
N TYR A 25 -10.09 5.55 -10.33
CA TYR A 25 -8.94 5.03 -9.60
C TYR A 25 -7.80 4.52 -10.48
N GLY A 26 -7.94 4.56 -11.81
CA GLY A 26 -6.92 4.08 -12.74
C GLY A 26 -5.58 4.76 -12.56
N GLY A 27 -5.58 6.10 -12.39
CA GLY A 27 -4.38 6.88 -12.11
C GLY A 27 -3.70 6.49 -10.79
N LEU A 28 -4.50 6.24 -9.74
CA LEU A 28 -4.02 5.79 -8.43
C LEU A 28 -3.39 4.38 -8.54
N CYS A 29 -4.07 3.44 -9.20
CA CYS A 29 -3.54 2.09 -9.42
C CYS A 29 -2.22 2.13 -10.19
N ARG A 30 -2.18 2.89 -11.29
CA ARG A 30 -0.97 3.03 -12.11
C ARG A 30 0.18 3.61 -11.30
N SER A 31 -0.04 4.68 -10.55
CA SER A 31 0.99 5.28 -9.68
C SER A 31 1.55 4.30 -8.66
N ILE A 32 0.68 3.49 -8.02
CA ILE A 32 1.10 2.50 -7.03
C ILE A 32 1.91 1.38 -7.68
N VAL A 33 1.40 0.83 -8.78
CA VAL A 33 1.98 -0.34 -9.44
C VAL A 33 3.31 0.02 -10.11
N SER A 34 3.41 1.17 -10.80
CA SER A 34 4.64 1.63 -11.45
C SER A 34 5.78 1.94 -10.48
N ASN A 35 5.47 2.23 -9.21
CA ASN A 35 6.50 2.41 -8.17
C ASN A 35 7.08 1.08 -7.67
N ILE A 36 6.46 -0.06 -8.02
CA ILE A 36 6.89 -1.39 -7.56
C ILE A 36 7.44 -2.21 -8.73
N LEU A 37 6.81 -2.10 -9.90
CA LEU A 37 7.16 -2.87 -11.10
C LEU A 37 7.84 -1.96 -12.13
N PRO A 38 9.07 -2.28 -12.58
CA PRO A 38 9.80 -1.48 -13.56
C PRO A 38 9.31 -1.71 -15.01
N ASP A 39 8.73 -2.87 -15.32
CA ASP A 39 8.27 -3.20 -16.66
C ASP A 39 6.84 -2.70 -16.91
N SER A 40 6.62 -1.92 -17.96
CA SER A 40 5.32 -1.35 -18.31
C SER A 40 4.25 -2.40 -18.64
N ARG A 41 4.64 -3.56 -19.19
CA ARG A 41 3.72 -4.66 -19.48
C ARG A 41 3.23 -5.31 -18.20
N ASP A 42 4.12 -5.55 -17.26
CA ASP A 42 3.76 -6.04 -15.92
C ASP A 42 2.86 -5.04 -15.19
N VAL A 43 3.09 -3.74 -15.36
CA VAL A 43 2.23 -2.69 -14.79
C VAL A 43 0.80 -2.80 -15.33
N ASP A 44 0.62 -2.88 -16.64
CA ASP A 44 -0.70 -2.93 -17.27
C ASP A 44 -1.45 -4.22 -16.91
N GLU A 45 -0.75 -5.36 -16.89
CA GLU A 45 -1.32 -6.63 -16.44
C GLU A 45 -1.73 -6.59 -14.97
N CYS A 46 -0.88 -6.05 -14.11
CA CYS A 46 -1.14 -5.94 -12.68
C CYS A 46 -2.33 -4.99 -12.37
N ILE A 47 -2.50 -3.92 -13.14
CA ILE A 47 -3.67 -3.03 -13.02
C ILE A 47 -4.95 -3.79 -13.38
N SER A 48 -4.93 -4.55 -14.47
CA SER A 48 -6.07 -5.38 -14.89
C SER A 48 -6.42 -6.42 -13.83
N ASP A 49 -5.41 -7.06 -13.26
CA ASP A 49 -5.55 -8.03 -12.17
C ASP A 49 -6.13 -7.38 -10.90
N THR A 50 -5.75 -6.14 -10.63
CA THR A 50 -6.30 -5.36 -9.51
C THR A 50 -7.82 -5.19 -9.64
N TYR A 51 -8.30 -4.82 -10.82
CA TYR A 51 -9.74 -4.67 -11.05
C TYR A 51 -10.49 -5.99 -10.90
N LEU A 52 -9.93 -7.09 -11.38
CA LEU A 52 -10.50 -8.42 -11.23
C LEU A 52 -10.52 -8.88 -9.76
N ARG A 53 -9.45 -8.60 -9.00
CA ARG A 53 -9.40 -8.91 -7.57
C ARG A 53 -10.45 -8.11 -6.79
N VAL A 54 -10.62 -6.82 -7.07
CA VAL A 54 -11.68 -5.99 -6.48
C VAL A 54 -13.06 -6.53 -6.83
N TRP A 55 -13.29 -6.84 -8.11
CA TRP A 55 -14.55 -7.43 -8.58
C TRP A 55 -14.89 -8.75 -7.88
N ARG A 56 -13.91 -9.62 -7.67
CA ARG A 56 -14.12 -10.92 -7.02
C ARG A 56 -14.33 -10.80 -5.51
N SER A 57 -13.72 -9.81 -4.89
CA SER A 57 -13.76 -9.64 -3.42
C SER A 57 -14.98 -8.87 -2.93
N ILE A 58 -15.62 -8.09 -3.76
CA ILE A 58 -16.87 -7.36 -3.45
C ILE A 58 -17.99 -7.89 -4.33
N PRO A 59 -19.07 -8.52 -3.77
CA PRO A 59 -19.18 -8.99 -2.39
C PRO A 59 -18.30 -10.22 -2.11
N PRO A 60 -18.11 -10.66 -0.87
CA PRO A 60 -18.86 -10.28 0.34
C PRO A 60 -18.30 -9.06 1.08
N GLN A 61 -17.10 -8.58 0.73
CA GLN A 61 -16.51 -7.46 1.43
C GLN A 61 -17.26 -6.16 1.15
N HIS A 62 -17.36 -5.30 2.17
CA HIS A 62 -17.96 -3.98 2.06
C HIS A 62 -16.99 -2.95 2.67
N PRO A 63 -16.07 -2.39 1.87
CA PRO A 63 -15.09 -1.44 2.39
C PRO A 63 -15.74 -0.09 2.73
N ASP A 64 -15.42 0.47 3.89
CA ASP A 64 -15.83 1.82 4.28
C ASP A 64 -15.15 2.89 3.41
N ARG A 65 -13.93 2.60 2.95
CA ARG A 65 -13.12 3.48 2.09
C ARG A 65 -12.64 2.71 0.87
N LEU A 66 -13.29 2.94 -0.25
CA LEU A 66 -13.02 2.24 -1.50
C LEU A 66 -11.63 2.58 -2.06
N ASP A 67 -11.21 3.86 -1.97
CA ASP A 67 -9.88 4.33 -2.37
C ASP A 67 -8.76 3.54 -1.70
N SER A 68 -8.82 3.44 -0.38
CA SER A 68 -7.82 2.74 0.44
C SER A 68 -7.85 1.22 0.19
N TYR A 69 -9.04 0.69 -0.06
CA TYR A 69 -9.21 -0.72 -0.39
C TYR A 69 -8.55 -1.06 -1.73
N ILE A 70 -8.86 -0.29 -2.78
CA ILE A 70 -8.28 -0.47 -4.13
C ILE A 70 -6.76 -0.27 -4.08
N ALA A 71 -6.27 0.76 -3.39
CA ALA A 71 -4.83 1.00 -3.23
C ALA A 71 -4.11 -0.18 -2.59
N ARG A 72 -4.72 -0.82 -1.58
CA ARG A 72 -4.18 -2.03 -0.95
C ARG A 72 -4.17 -3.22 -1.92
N VAL A 73 -5.27 -3.44 -2.66
CA VAL A 73 -5.37 -4.54 -3.63
C VAL A 73 -4.33 -4.37 -4.74
N ALA A 74 -4.18 -3.15 -5.29
CA ALA A 74 -3.19 -2.83 -6.31
C ALA A 74 -1.76 -3.08 -5.83
N ARG A 75 -1.45 -2.63 -4.62
CA ARG A 75 -0.12 -2.83 -4.01
C ARG A 75 0.18 -4.30 -3.80
N ASN A 76 -0.76 -5.06 -3.26
CA ASN A 76 -0.57 -6.50 -3.05
C ASN A 76 -0.38 -7.24 -4.38
N ALA A 77 -1.16 -6.90 -5.41
CA ALA A 77 -1.00 -7.48 -6.74
C ALA A 77 0.38 -7.19 -7.32
N ALA A 78 0.87 -5.95 -7.17
CA ALA A 78 2.20 -5.57 -7.65
C ALA A 78 3.32 -6.29 -6.89
N LEU A 79 3.19 -6.47 -5.59
CA LEU A 79 4.16 -7.21 -4.78
C LEU A 79 4.18 -8.70 -5.12
N ASP A 80 3.01 -9.33 -5.28
CA ASP A 80 2.91 -10.73 -5.72
C ASP A 80 3.65 -10.91 -7.07
N ARG A 81 3.46 -9.98 -8.01
CA ARG A 81 4.12 -10.01 -9.33
C ARG A 81 5.62 -9.78 -9.20
N HIS A 82 6.04 -8.81 -8.40
CA HIS A 82 7.45 -8.53 -8.13
C HIS A 82 8.14 -9.76 -7.52
N ASP A 83 7.52 -10.41 -6.52
CA ASP A 83 8.07 -11.60 -5.90
C ASP A 83 8.13 -12.79 -6.85
N TYR A 84 7.12 -12.94 -7.74
CA TYR A 84 7.14 -13.92 -8.82
C TYR A 84 8.32 -13.69 -9.77
N ASN A 85 8.52 -12.44 -10.22
CA ASN A 85 9.63 -12.09 -11.12
C ASN A 85 11.00 -12.29 -10.42
N ARG A 86 11.10 -12.05 -9.11
CA ARG A 86 12.33 -12.28 -8.32
C ARG A 86 12.60 -13.76 -8.04
N ALA A 87 11.58 -14.59 -7.87
CA ALA A 87 11.77 -16.04 -7.73
C ALA A 87 12.45 -16.63 -8.98
N PHE A 88 12.26 -16.00 -10.12
CA PHE A 88 12.95 -16.33 -11.37
C PHE A 88 14.43 -15.86 -11.39
N MET A 89 14.79 -14.82 -10.60
CA MET A 89 16.14 -14.25 -10.50
C MET A 89 16.71 -14.36 -9.06
N ARG A 90 17.02 -15.56 -8.61
CA ARG A 90 17.49 -15.84 -7.23
C ARG A 90 18.77 -15.08 -6.86
N ASN A 91 18.72 -14.35 -5.79
CA ASN A 91 19.62 -14.15 -4.63
C ASN A 91 19.94 -12.68 -4.35
N SER A 92 19.21 -12.09 -3.40
CA SER A 92 19.60 -11.02 -2.48
C SER A 92 18.41 -10.19 -1.98
N ALA A 93 17.42 -10.86 -1.39
CA ALA A 93 16.08 -10.30 -1.18
C ALA A 93 15.89 -9.35 0.01
N LEU A 94 16.83 -9.25 0.94
CA LEU A 94 16.65 -8.43 2.17
C LEU A 94 17.32 -7.04 2.12
N THR A 95 18.34 -6.87 1.28
CA THR A 95 19.09 -5.60 1.20
C THR A 95 18.43 -4.61 0.24
N LEU A 96 17.83 -5.09 -0.86
CA LEU A 96 17.21 -4.24 -1.88
C LEU A 96 15.89 -3.60 -1.43
N ALA A 97 15.10 -4.24 -0.57
CA ALA A 97 13.88 -3.65 -0.01
C ALA A 97 14.12 -2.36 0.79
N TYR A 98 15.35 -2.08 1.14
CA TYR A 98 15.75 -0.91 1.92
C TYR A 98 16.09 0.30 1.03
N GLU A 99 16.70 0.06 -0.12
CA GLU A 99 17.06 1.11 -1.09
C GLU A 99 15.85 1.54 -1.93
N GLU A 100 14.95 0.60 -2.25
CA GLU A 100 13.71 0.89 -2.99
C GLU A 100 12.72 1.76 -2.20
N LEU A 101 12.77 1.77 -0.86
CA LEU A 101 11.94 2.64 -0.03
C LEU A 101 12.27 4.13 -0.17
N GLU A 102 13.47 4.46 -0.60
CA GLU A 102 13.86 5.84 -0.85
C GLU A 102 13.16 6.42 -2.10
N TYR A 103 12.75 5.55 -3.03
CA TYR A 103 12.08 5.92 -4.29
C TYR A 103 10.57 5.66 -4.31
N ALA A 104 10.03 4.88 -3.36
CA ALA A 104 8.66 4.34 -3.44
C ALA A 104 7.55 5.25 -2.88
N LEU A 105 7.86 6.47 -2.46
CA LEU A 105 6.83 7.45 -2.11
C LEU A 105 6.42 8.19 -3.39
N PRO A 106 5.17 8.07 -3.85
CA PRO A 106 4.76 8.64 -5.11
C PRO A 106 4.97 10.16 -5.13
N SER A 107 5.68 10.63 -6.15
CA SER A 107 5.65 12.04 -6.54
C SER A 107 4.24 12.33 -7.05
N ARG A 108 3.33 12.76 -6.19
CA ARG A 108 2.14 13.45 -6.65
C ARG A 108 2.53 14.89 -6.91
N ASP A 109 2.64 15.24 -8.17
CA ASP A 109 2.65 16.63 -8.61
C ASP A 109 1.42 17.32 -8.03
N GLY A 110 1.63 18.39 -7.27
CA GLY A 110 0.58 19.37 -7.11
C GLY A 110 0.28 19.92 -5.73
N CYS A 111 0.89 19.45 -4.63
CA CYS A 111 0.70 20.13 -3.35
C CYS A 111 1.99 20.20 -2.55
N LEU A 112 2.44 21.40 -2.22
CA LEU A 112 3.55 21.67 -1.29
C LEU A 112 3.38 20.89 0.02
N ASP A 113 2.15 20.77 0.49
CA ASP A 113 1.80 20.02 1.71
C ASP A 113 2.11 18.52 1.59
N ALA A 114 1.91 17.92 0.41
CA ALA A 114 2.21 16.50 0.20
C ALA A 114 3.73 16.21 0.20
N VAL A 115 4.53 17.13 -0.34
CA VAL A 115 6.00 17.02 -0.33
C VAL A 115 6.54 17.19 1.09
N MET A 116 6.02 18.18 1.82
CA MET A 116 6.40 18.41 3.22
C MET A 116 6.01 17.21 4.10
N PHE A 117 4.79 16.70 3.97
CA PHE A 117 4.35 15.52 4.71
C PHE A 117 5.19 14.28 4.40
N ARG A 118 5.57 14.07 3.14
CA ARG A 118 6.46 12.97 2.74
C ARG A 118 7.82 13.10 3.39
N THR A 119 8.41 14.28 3.36
CA THR A 119 9.72 14.57 3.98
C THR A 119 9.67 14.33 5.48
N PHE A 120 8.62 14.82 6.15
CA PHE A 120 8.37 14.57 7.57
C PHE A 120 8.25 13.06 7.87
N LEU A 121 7.42 12.34 7.12
CA LEU A 121 7.20 10.92 7.35
C LEU A 121 8.49 10.10 7.15
N ASN A 122 9.29 10.43 6.13
CA ASN A 122 10.60 9.81 5.90
C ASN A 122 11.55 10.07 7.06
N HIS A 123 11.64 11.31 7.53
CA HIS A 123 12.48 11.66 8.68
C HIS A 123 12.03 10.91 9.93
N PHE A 124 10.73 10.90 10.21
CA PHE A 124 10.16 10.14 11.32
C PHE A 124 10.49 8.64 11.23
N LEU A 125 10.30 8.02 10.07
CA LEU A 125 10.57 6.59 9.91
C LEU A 125 12.07 6.27 10.06
N ARG A 126 12.95 7.14 9.57
CA ARG A 126 14.40 6.99 9.77
C ARG A 126 14.82 7.07 11.24
N SER A 127 14.11 7.84 12.06
CA SER A 127 14.38 7.95 13.51
C SER A 127 13.94 6.71 14.31
N GLN A 128 13.11 5.82 13.73
CA GLN A 128 12.65 4.62 14.42
C GLN A 128 13.71 3.50 14.38
N LYS A 129 13.67 2.60 15.39
CA LYS A 129 14.49 1.37 15.37
C LYS A 129 14.18 0.56 14.12
N LYS A 130 15.21 -0.07 13.53
CA LYS A 130 15.13 -0.82 12.26
C LYS A 130 13.90 -1.74 12.19
N ASP A 131 13.73 -2.61 13.18
CA ASP A 131 12.62 -3.59 13.19
C ASP A 131 11.25 -2.90 13.26
N ALA A 132 11.10 -1.88 14.12
CA ALA A 132 9.83 -1.16 14.26
C ALA A 132 9.46 -0.43 12.96
N ARG A 133 10.44 0.16 12.29
CA ARG A 133 10.29 0.81 10.99
C ARG A 133 9.85 -0.20 9.93
N ILE A 134 10.54 -1.33 9.80
CA ILE A 134 10.21 -2.35 8.81
C ILE A 134 8.82 -2.94 9.08
N MET A 135 8.49 -3.27 10.34
CA MET A 135 7.14 -3.74 10.71
C MET A 135 6.06 -2.72 10.34
N PHE A 136 6.33 -1.42 10.59
CA PHE A 136 5.40 -0.34 10.25
C PHE A 136 5.18 -0.24 8.75
N ILE A 137 6.27 -0.24 7.96
CA ILE A 137 6.21 -0.18 6.50
C ILE A 137 5.50 -1.41 5.94
N ARG A 138 5.84 -2.61 6.39
CA ARG A 138 5.17 -3.84 5.96
C ARG A 138 3.66 -3.79 6.23
N ARG A 139 3.25 -3.28 7.38
CA ARG A 139 1.83 -3.19 7.73
C ARG A 139 1.08 -2.13 6.93
N TYR A 140 1.62 -0.91 6.80
CA TYR A 140 0.89 0.24 6.28
C TYR A 140 1.19 0.55 4.82
N TRP A 141 2.35 0.13 4.34
CA TRP A 141 2.73 0.31 2.95
C TRP A 141 2.48 -0.94 2.11
N TYR A 142 2.92 -2.11 2.58
CA TYR A 142 2.75 -3.38 1.86
C TYR A 142 1.42 -4.08 2.16
N GLY A 143 0.72 -3.71 3.23
CA GLY A 143 -0.56 -4.30 3.60
C GLY A 143 -0.46 -5.68 4.24
N ASP A 144 0.74 -6.09 4.66
CA ASP A 144 0.97 -7.40 5.28
C ASP A 144 0.08 -7.60 6.52
N SER A 145 -0.38 -8.82 6.72
CA SER A 145 -1.07 -9.21 7.95
C SER A 145 -0.08 -9.27 9.13
N ILE A 146 -0.61 -9.16 10.35
CA ILE A 146 0.22 -9.30 11.56
C ILE A 146 0.95 -10.64 11.57
N GLN A 147 0.27 -11.72 11.16
CA GLN A 147 0.86 -13.06 11.08
C GLN A 147 1.98 -13.14 10.04
N GLN A 148 1.83 -12.53 8.87
CA GLN A 148 2.88 -12.46 7.84
C GLN A 148 4.11 -11.70 8.36
N ILE A 149 3.90 -10.59 9.06
CA ILE A 149 4.99 -9.81 9.67
C ILE A 149 5.65 -10.63 10.78
N ALA A 150 4.87 -11.27 11.66
CA ALA A 150 5.37 -12.10 12.74
C ALA A 150 6.24 -13.26 12.23
N ALA A 151 5.76 -13.95 11.20
CA ALA A 151 6.51 -15.02 10.53
C ALA A 151 7.84 -14.52 9.93
N ALA A 152 7.83 -13.36 9.24
CA ALA A 152 9.02 -12.79 8.64
C ALA A 152 10.08 -12.35 9.67
N PHE A 153 9.65 -11.99 10.88
CA PHE A 153 10.54 -11.60 11.99
C PHE A 153 10.85 -12.73 12.98
N GLY A 154 10.30 -13.92 12.78
CA GLY A 154 10.46 -15.03 13.72
C GLY A 154 9.96 -14.70 15.13
N CYS A 155 8.84 -13.97 15.25
CA CYS A 155 8.30 -13.51 16.54
C CYS A 155 6.79 -13.73 16.64
N GLY A 156 6.25 -13.57 17.85
CA GLY A 156 4.81 -13.69 18.07
C GLY A 156 4.03 -12.44 17.62
N ASP A 157 2.75 -12.61 17.29
CA ASP A 157 1.82 -11.57 16.86
C ASP A 157 1.74 -10.39 17.83
N GLU A 158 1.80 -10.66 19.13
CA GLU A 158 1.72 -9.63 20.18
C GLU A 158 2.92 -8.68 20.14
N LYS A 159 4.11 -9.17 19.79
CA LYS A 159 5.30 -8.33 19.60
C LYS A 159 5.09 -7.36 18.44
N VAL A 160 4.51 -7.82 17.33
CA VAL A 160 4.20 -6.99 16.16
C VAL A 160 3.14 -5.95 16.52
N LYS A 161 2.02 -6.36 17.14
CA LYS A 161 0.94 -5.45 17.59
C LYS A 161 1.49 -4.34 18.50
N SER A 162 2.28 -4.72 19.50
CA SER A 162 2.89 -3.77 20.46
C SER A 162 3.87 -2.81 19.78
N SER A 163 4.66 -3.29 18.81
CA SER A 163 5.57 -2.45 18.03
C SER A 163 4.82 -1.45 17.18
N LEU A 164 3.80 -1.89 16.46
CA LEU A 164 2.95 -1.03 15.62
C LEU A 164 2.21 0.01 16.46
N PHE A 165 1.66 -0.38 17.61
CA PHE A 165 0.98 0.54 18.52
C PHE A 165 1.91 1.66 19.00
N ARG A 166 3.10 1.31 19.48
CA ARG A 166 4.11 2.29 19.92
C ARG A 166 4.56 3.22 18.80
N THR A 167 4.76 2.67 17.59
CA THR A 167 5.20 3.48 16.45
C THR A 167 4.10 4.46 16.00
N ARG A 168 2.82 4.03 16.01
CA ARG A 168 1.69 4.93 15.70
C ARG A 168 1.57 6.08 16.71
N ASN A 169 1.70 5.78 18.01
CA ASN A 169 1.63 6.82 19.02
C ASN A 169 2.76 7.85 18.85
N LYS A 170 3.98 7.38 18.61
CA LYS A 170 5.11 8.28 18.32
C LYS A 170 4.91 9.12 17.06
N LEU A 171 4.31 8.53 16.01
CA LEU A 171 4.00 9.26 14.79
C LEU A 171 2.98 10.36 15.07
N ARG A 172 1.90 10.03 15.78
CA ARG A 172 0.88 11.02 16.19
C ARG A 172 1.49 12.17 16.98
N ASP A 173 2.33 11.84 17.98
CA ASP A 173 2.97 12.85 18.83
C ASP A 173 3.93 13.73 18.02
N ALA A 174 4.66 13.15 17.05
CA ALA A 174 5.51 13.89 16.13
C ALA A 174 4.70 14.79 15.20
N MET A 175 3.57 14.33 14.67
CA MET A 175 2.68 15.14 13.83
C MET A 175 2.13 16.35 14.59
N ILE A 176 1.68 16.15 15.83
CA ILE A 176 1.18 17.25 16.68
C ILE A 176 2.27 18.30 16.90
N LYS A 177 3.53 17.89 17.14
CA LYS A 177 4.67 18.82 17.31
C LYS A 177 4.95 19.66 16.09
N GLU A 178 4.75 19.10 14.90
CA GLU A 178 4.95 19.80 13.62
C GLU A 178 3.69 20.55 13.15
N GLY A 179 2.62 20.58 13.97
CA GLY A 179 1.38 21.26 13.62
C GLY A 179 0.59 20.57 12.51
N ILE A 180 0.84 19.28 12.25
CA ILE A 180 0.15 18.49 11.23
C ILE A 180 -1.07 17.84 11.88
N TYR A 181 -2.25 18.35 11.56
CA TYR A 181 -3.54 17.82 12.00
C TYR A 181 -4.22 17.11 10.84
N LEU A 182 -4.70 15.87 11.08
CA LEU A 182 -5.47 15.06 10.12
C LEU A 182 -6.96 15.14 10.43
#